data_cfc3aec87931fa38533dbe9a154ca8a0
#
_entry.id   cfc3aec87931fa38533dbe9a154ca8a0
#
_cell.length_a   1.000
_cell.length_b   1.000
_cell.length_c   1.000
_cell.angle_alpha   90.00
_cell.angle_beta   90.00
_cell.angle_gamma   90.00
#
_symmetry.space_group_name_H-M   'P 1'
#
loop_
_entity.id
_entity.type
_entity.pdbx_description
1 polymer ?
#
loop_
_entity_poly.entity_id
_entity_poly.type
_entity_poly.pdbx_seq_one_letter_code
_entity_poly.pdbx_strand_id
1 'polypeptide(L)'
;LIRGEVPLLNHHTSGVRMEWYRDDLDEHEKRDPLPILKSQLIENGIEKSQLVHIEKIASNKVKQDYEEAVEEDDPSEDSLTEHIFAPTEVLEEKGERSPDGKEPTVMVDSALFAIRELMESDNRCLLYGQDVGGRLGGVFREAATLAQQFGDDRVFNTPIQEAYIVGSTVGMSAVGLKPIVEVQFADYIWPGLNQLFTEVSR
;
A
#
# COMPACT_ATOMS: atom_id res chain seq x y z
N LEU A 1 -11.17 3.14 24.45
CA LEU A 1 -11.01 2.72 23.06
C LEU A 1 -11.97 3.50 22.18
N ILE A 2 -11.47 4.20 21.19
CA ILE A 2 -12.28 4.92 20.20
C ILE A 2 -12.24 4.10 18.91
N ARG A 3 -13.42 3.71 18.40
CA ARG A 3 -13.58 3.08 17.09
C ARG A 3 -14.17 4.10 16.13
N GLY A 4 -13.41 4.49 15.11
CA GLY A 4 -13.89 5.32 14.02
C GLY A 4 -14.24 4.46 12.81
N GLU A 5 -15.40 4.70 12.21
CA GLU A 5 -15.76 4.10 10.92
C GLU A 5 -15.39 5.06 9.82
N VAL A 6 -14.50 4.61 8.91
CA VAL A 6 -14.05 5.41 7.78
C VAL A 6 -14.73 4.89 6.51
N PRO A 7 -15.45 5.75 5.77
CA PRO A 7 -16.04 5.34 4.50
C PRO A 7 -14.96 5.14 3.43
N LEU A 8 -15.17 4.16 2.56
CA LEU A 8 -14.36 3.99 1.36
C LEU A 8 -14.91 4.89 0.25
N LEU A 9 -14.27 6.03 0.00
CA LEU A 9 -14.70 7.02 -0.99
C LEU A 9 -13.87 6.97 -2.28
N ASN A 10 -12.67 6.38 -2.19
CA ASN A 10 -11.78 6.23 -3.32
C ASN A 10 -10.82 5.06 -3.08
N HIS A 11 -10.09 4.64 -4.11
CA HIS A 11 -9.04 3.65 -3.99
C HIS A 11 -7.66 4.34 -3.98
N HIS A 12 -6.64 3.67 -3.45
CA HIS A 12 -5.29 4.21 -3.42
C HIS A 12 -4.45 3.77 -4.64
N THR A 13 -4.83 2.69 -5.31
CA THR A 13 -4.12 2.20 -6.50
C THR A 13 -4.82 2.66 -7.77
N SER A 14 -4.15 3.46 -8.59
CA SER A 14 -4.69 3.91 -9.87
C SER A 14 -4.95 2.75 -10.84
N GLY A 15 -6.06 2.82 -11.58
CA GLY A 15 -6.45 1.82 -12.58
C GLY A 15 -7.17 0.59 -12.03
N VAL A 16 -7.35 0.47 -10.73
CA VAL A 16 -8.18 -0.58 -10.13
C VAL A 16 -9.62 -0.08 -10.01
N ARG A 17 -10.57 -0.96 -10.28
CA ARG A 17 -11.99 -0.63 -10.18
C ARG A 17 -12.47 -0.69 -8.74
N MET A 18 -13.21 0.32 -8.30
CA MET A 18 -13.75 0.43 -6.93
C MET A 18 -14.59 -0.78 -6.53
N GLU A 19 -15.41 -1.30 -7.42
CA GLU A 19 -16.27 -2.46 -7.20
C GLU A 19 -15.50 -3.77 -6.93
N TRP A 20 -14.18 -3.77 -7.11
CA TRP A 20 -13.35 -4.92 -6.75
C TRP A 20 -13.00 -4.96 -5.26
N TYR A 21 -13.12 -3.82 -4.59
CA TYR A 21 -12.89 -3.75 -3.15
C TYR A 21 -14.15 -4.13 -2.36
N ARG A 22 -15.32 -3.62 -2.81
CA ARG A 22 -16.59 -3.78 -2.10
C ARG A 22 -17.77 -3.63 -3.04
N ASP A 23 -18.90 -4.22 -2.65
CA ASP A 23 -20.18 -4.14 -3.33
C ASP A 23 -21.17 -3.15 -2.67
N ASP A 24 -20.79 -2.54 -1.54
CA ASP A 24 -21.61 -1.59 -0.77
C ASP A 24 -21.12 -0.13 -0.86
N LEU A 25 -20.53 0.25 -1.99
CA LEU A 25 -19.95 1.59 -2.19
C LEU A 25 -20.95 2.73 -2.00
N ASP A 26 -22.20 2.55 -2.43
CA ASP A 26 -23.26 3.54 -2.25
C ASP A 26 -23.55 3.85 -0.78
N GLU A 27 -23.39 2.86 0.10
CA GLU A 27 -23.54 3.05 1.55
C GLU A 27 -22.33 3.80 2.14
N HIS A 28 -21.16 3.62 1.57
CA HIS A 28 -19.97 4.37 1.96
C HIS A 28 -20.05 5.84 1.53
N GLU A 29 -20.56 6.13 0.33
CA GLU A 29 -20.75 7.49 -0.16
C GLU A 29 -21.71 8.31 0.74
N LYS A 30 -22.78 7.70 1.24
CA LYS A 30 -23.71 8.37 2.19
C LYS A 30 -23.05 8.78 3.52
N ARG A 31 -21.91 8.20 3.84
CA ARG A 31 -21.15 8.48 5.08
C ARG A 31 -19.95 9.39 4.83
N ASP A 32 -19.83 9.99 3.67
CA ASP A 32 -18.80 10.99 3.38
C ASP A 32 -18.85 12.13 4.40
N PRO A 33 -17.79 12.36 5.19
CA PRO A 33 -17.78 13.38 6.22
C PRO A 33 -17.88 14.80 5.67
N LEU A 34 -17.45 15.04 4.43
CA LEU A 34 -17.42 16.40 3.87
C LEU A 34 -18.81 16.97 3.58
N PRO A 35 -19.70 16.28 2.84
CA PRO A 35 -21.09 16.72 2.69
C PRO A 35 -21.86 16.80 4.02
N ILE A 36 -21.59 15.88 4.94
CA ILE A 36 -22.22 15.88 6.28
C ILE A 36 -21.81 17.13 7.03
N LEU A 37 -20.52 17.45 7.11
CA LEU A 37 -20.01 18.67 7.77
C LEU A 37 -20.59 19.92 7.13
N LYS A 38 -20.64 19.98 5.80
CA LYS A 38 -21.21 21.10 5.06
C LYS A 38 -22.68 21.35 5.44
N SER A 39 -23.48 20.29 5.53
CA SER A 39 -24.87 20.38 5.97
C SER A 39 -24.98 20.88 7.40
N GLN A 40 -24.20 20.34 8.33
CA GLN A 40 -24.16 20.77 9.72
C GLN A 40 -23.76 22.26 9.87
N LEU A 41 -22.78 22.73 9.08
CA LEU A 41 -22.39 24.13 9.11
C LEU A 41 -23.53 25.07 8.65
N ILE A 42 -24.26 24.68 7.61
CA ILE A 42 -25.42 25.43 7.12
C ILE A 42 -26.54 25.45 8.18
N GLU A 43 -26.85 24.32 8.80
CA GLU A 43 -27.82 24.19 9.87
C GLU A 43 -27.47 25.06 11.10
N ASN A 44 -26.17 25.26 11.35
CA ASN A 44 -25.67 26.11 12.42
C ASN A 44 -25.47 27.59 11.99
N GLY A 45 -26.04 27.99 10.86
CA GLY A 45 -26.14 29.39 10.45
C GLY A 45 -25.00 29.91 9.60
N ILE A 46 -24.13 29.03 9.08
CA ILE A 46 -23.13 29.45 8.09
C ILE A 46 -23.80 29.56 6.71
N GLU A 47 -23.66 30.71 6.10
CA GLU A 47 -24.24 30.96 4.78
C GLU A 47 -23.60 30.06 3.72
N LYS A 48 -24.42 29.44 2.88
CA LYS A 48 -23.95 28.57 1.77
C LYS A 48 -22.95 29.29 0.85
N SER A 49 -23.14 30.58 0.65
CA SER A 49 -22.22 31.43 -0.16
C SER A 49 -20.82 31.49 0.43
N GLN A 50 -20.68 31.49 1.76
CA GLN A 50 -19.37 31.47 2.42
C GLN A 50 -18.65 30.13 2.19
N LEU A 51 -19.38 29.00 2.28
CA LEU A 51 -18.79 27.69 2.01
C LEU A 51 -18.34 27.54 0.55
N VAL A 52 -19.16 28.00 -0.40
CA VAL A 52 -18.78 28.05 -1.82
C VAL A 52 -17.54 28.92 -2.05
N HIS A 53 -17.45 30.04 -1.34
CA HIS A 53 -16.28 30.92 -1.43
C HIS A 53 -15.01 30.23 -0.91
N ILE A 54 -15.08 29.56 0.24
CA ILE A 54 -13.96 28.80 0.82
C ILE A 54 -13.53 27.66 -0.12
N GLU A 55 -14.47 26.90 -0.67
CA GLU A 55 -14.19 25.82 -1.64
C GLU A 55 -13.45 26.37 -2.87
N LYS A 56 -13.88 27.53 -3.37
CA LYS A 56 -13.22 28.19 -4.50
C LYS A 56 -11.80 28.64 -4.19
N ILE A 57 -11.58 29.22 -3.00
CA ILE A 57 -10.23 29.62 -2.57
C ILE A 57 -9.33 28.38 -2.47
N ALA A 58 -9.78 27.32 -1.80
CA ALA A 58 -9.03 26.08 -1.64
C ALA A 58 -8.69 25.46 -3.00
N SER A 59 -9.66 25.34 -3.90
CA SER A 59 -9.46 24.79 -5.24
C SER A 59 -8.47 25.61 -6.07
N ASN A 60 -8.57 26.95 -6.00
CA ASN A 60 -7.64 27.84 -6.72
C ASN A 60 -6.22 27.70 -6.15
N LYS A 61 -6.08 27.59 -4.82
CA LYS A 61 -4.76 27.42 -4.18
C LYS A 61 -4.11 26.11 -4.59
N VAL A 62 -4.86 24.98 -4.55
CA VAL A 62 -4.36 23.68 -5.00
C VAL A 62 -3.94 23.71 -6.47
N LYS A 63 -4.75 24.37 -7.33
CA LYS A 63 -4.42 24.50 -8.74
C LYS A 63 -3.14 25.31 -8.95
N GLN A 64 -3.01 26.44 -8.25
CA GLN A 64 -1.81 27.28 -8.32
C GLN A 64 -0.56 26.50 -7.86
N ASP A 65 -0.64 25.81 -6.71
CA ASP A 65 0.48 25.02 -6.18
C ASP A 65 0.90 23.88 -7.14
N TYR A 66 -0.09 23.27 -7.81
CA TYR A 66 0.19 22.27 -8.83
C TYR A 66 0.89 22.88 -10.06
N GLU A 67 0.40 24.02 -10.55
CA GLU A 67 1.00 24.73 -11.70
C GLU A 67 2.44 25.17 -11.37
N GLU A 68 2.67 25.72 -10.18
CA GLU A 68 4.01 26.10 -9.70
C GLU A 68 4.93 24.87 -9.64
N ALA A 69 4.47 23.75 -9.08
CA ALA A 69 5.26 22.52 -8.99
C ALA A 69 5.60 21.90 -10.36
N VAL A 70 4.71 22.06 -11.34
CA VAL A 70 4.95 21.57 -12.72
C VAL A 70 5.97 22.47 -13.47
N GLU A 71 6.05 23.74 -13.12
CA GLU A 71 6.97 24.71 -13.72
C GLU A 71 8.37 24.69 -13.07
N GLU A 72 8.52 24.04 -11.89
CA GLU A 72 9.83 23.87 -11.27
C GLU A 72 10.77 23.02 -12.12
N ASP A 73 12.04 23.31 -12.03
CA ASP A 73 13.08 22.53 -12.73
C ASP A 73 13.10 21.07 -12.25
N ASP A 74 13.24 20.14 -13.16
CA ASP A 74 13.44 18.75 -12.81
C ASP A 74 14.70 18.56 -11.93
N PRO A 75 14.66 17.66 -10.94
CA PRO A 75 15.84 17.33 -10.15
C PRO A 75 17.00 16.92 -11.05
N SER A 76 18.21 17.43 -10.78
CA SER A 76 19.40 17.03 -11.51
C SER A 76 19.74 15.56 -11.24
N GLU A 77 20.43 14.90 -12.18
CA GLU A 77 20.89 13.50 -11.96
C GLU A 77 21.78 13.39 -10.72
N ASP A 78 22.55 14.39 -10.40
CA ASP A 78 23.42 14.43 -9.21
C ASP A 78 22.58 14.43 -7.92
N SER A 79 21.43 15.12 -7.92
CA SER A 79 20.54 15.19 -6.74
C SER A 79 19.91 13.85 -6.37
N LEU A 80 19.80 12.90 -7.30
CA LEU A 80 19.20 11.57 -7.06
C LEU A 80 20.00 10.73 -6.07
N THR A 81 21.29 11.00 -5.93
CA THR A 81 22.18 10.26 -5.02
C THR A 81 22.63 11.07 -3.81
N GLU A 82 22.21 12.33 -3.71
CA GLU A 82 22.53 13.18 -2.57
C GLU A 82 21.71 12.78 -1.34
N HIS A 83 22.41 12.58 -0.23
CA HIS A 83 21.82 12.35 1.11
C HIS A 83 20.86 11.15 1.26
N ILE A 84 20.81 10.22 0.28
CA ILE A 84 19.93 9.05 0.36
C ILE A 84 20.45 8.04 1.39
N PHE A 85 21.75 7.81 1.42
CA PHE A 85 22.38 6.87 2.34
C PHE A 85 23.61 7.49 3.01
N ALA A 86 23.86 7.10 4.25
CA ALA A 86 25.18 7.28 4.81
C ALA A 86 26.21 6.47 4.00
N PRO A 87 27.46 6.92 3.90
CA PRO A 87 28.50 6.13 3.25
C PRO A 87 28.60 4.75 3.90
N THR A 88 28.20 3.72 3.16
CA THR A 88 28.22 2.34 3.64
C THR A 88 28.91 1.49 2.58
N GLU A 89 29.93 0.75 3.00
CA GLU A 89 30.61 -0.20 2.11
C GLU A 89 29.76 -1.49 2.03
N VAL A 90 29.45 -1.93 0.81
CA VAL A 90 28.95 -3.28 0.58
C VAL A 90 30.15 -4.21 0.67
N LEU A 91 30.28 -4.90 1.78
CA LEU A 91 31.46 -5.73 2.08
C LEU A 91 31.46 -7.05 1.31
N GLU A 92 30.28 -7.61 1.06
CA GLU A 92 30.16 -8.90 0.38
C GLU A 92 28.81 -9.01 -0.35
N GLU A 93 28.85 -9.41 -1.61
CA GLU A 93 27.67 -9.80 -2.37
C GLU A 93 27.71 -11.31 -2.59
N LYS A 94 26.62 -12.01 -2.20
CA LYS A 94 26.46 -13.46 -2.38
C LYS A 94 25.39 -13.77 -3.40
N GLY A 95 25.65 -14.79 -4.20
CA GLY A 95 24.72 -15.26 -5.22
C GLY A 95 25.17 -14.91 -6.64
N GLU A 96 24.42 -15.40 -7.59
CA GLU A 96 24.66 -15.22 -9.01
C GLU A 96 23.47 -14.48 -9.62
N ARG A 97 23.70 -13.26 -10.11
CA ARG A 97 22.64 -12.41 -10.68
C ARG A 97 22.16 -12.89 -12.04
N SER A 98 23.01 -13.59 -12.78
CA SER A 98 22.71 -14.04 -14.14
C SER A 98 23.28 -15.44 -14.36
N PRO A 99 22.63 -16.48 -13.76
CA PRO A 99 23.10 -17.85 -13.86
C PRO A 99 23.09 -18.33 -15.32
N ASP A 100 24.16 -18.98 -15.72
CA ASP A 100 24.33 -19.52 -17.08
C ASP A 100 23.22 -20.52 -17.44
N GLY A 101 22.75 -20.45 -18.68
CA GLY A 101 21.75 -21.38 -19.21
C GLY A 101 20.33 -21.20 -18.68
N LYS A 102 20.04 -20.06 -18.08
CA LYS A 102 18.68 -19.67 -17.67
C LYS A 102 18.13 -18.59 -18.59
N GLU A 103 16.85 -18.70 -18.90
CA GLU A 103 16.15 -17.65 -19.65
C GLU A 103 15.89 -16.45 -18.74
N PRO A 104 16.11 -15.22 -19.24
CA PRO A 104 15.78 -14.00 -18.49
C PRO A 104 14.29 -13.93 -18.18
N THR A 105 13.98 -13.58 -16.95
CA THR A 105 12.60 -13.36 -16.47
C THR A 105 12.53 -12.00 -15.78
N VAL A 106 11.38 -11.32 -15.88
CA VAL A 106 11.18 -10.07 -15.16
C VAL A 106 11.08 -10.35 -13.65
N MET A 107 11.58 -9.42 -12.85
CA MET A 107 11.67 -9.58 -11.39
C MET A 107 10.33 -9.89 -10.74
N VAL A 108 9.25 -9.23 -11.19
CA VAL A 108 7.91 -9.44 -10.64
C VAL A 108 7.40 -10.86 -10.89
N ASP A 109 7.66 -11.44 -12.06
CA ASP A 109 7.27 -12.82 -12.36
C ASP A 109 8.11 -13.82 -11.55
N SER A 110 9.39 -13.52 -11.33
CA SER A 110 10.25 -14.34 -10.46
C SER A 110 9.72 -14.35 -9.02
N ALA A 111 9.29 -13.21 -8.50
CA ALA A 111 8.68 -13.12 -7.18
C ALA A 111 7.37 -13.92 -7.12
N LEU A 112 6.49 -13.76 -8.10
CA LEU A 112 5.22 -14.50 -8.21
C LEU A 112 5.47 -16.02 -8.23
N PHE A 113 6.42 -16.49 -9.01
CA PHE A 113 6.72 -17.93 -9.13
C PHE A 113 7.31 -18.47 -7.83
N ALA A 114 8.23 -17.75 -7.20
CA ALA A 114 8.82 -18.16 -5.92
C ALA A 114 7.76 -18.25 -4.80
N ILE A 115 6.88 -17.26 -4.69
CA ILE A 115 5.78 -17.28 -3.71
C ILE A 115 4.84 -18.45 -3.98
N ARG A 116 4.46 -18.68 -5.23
CA ARG A 116 3.61 -19.81 -5.62
C ARG A 116 4.22 -21.16 -5.20
N GLU A 117 5.47 -21.40 -5.55
CA GLU A 117 6.20 -22.62 -5.21
C GLU A 117 6.28 -22.86 -3.69
N LEU A 118 6.54 -21.80 -2.92
CA LEU A 118 6.51 -21.88 -1.46
C LEU A 118 5.13 -22.26 -0.92
N MET A 119 4.07 -21.62 -1.44
CA MET A 119 2.70 -21.88 -1.01
C MET A 119 2.18 -23.24 -1.45
N GLU A 120 2.65 -23.79 -2.57
CA GLU A 120 2.36 -25.14 -3.03
C GLU A 120 3.06 -26.19 -2.15
N SER A 121 4.29 -25.89 -1.75
CA SER A 121 5.10 -26.83 -0.95
C SER A 121 4.74 -26.86 0.53
N ASP A 122 4.18 -25.76 1.07
CA ASP A 122 3.86 -25.66 2.50
C ASP A 122 2.51 -24.92 2.69
N ASN A 123 1.53 -25.64 3.21
CA ASN A 123 0.19 -25.10 3.48
C ASN A 123 0.13 -24.07 4.63
N ARG A 124 1.21 -23.93 5.40
CA ARG A 124 1.35 -22.90 6.45
C ARG A 124 1.76 -21.55 5.90
N CYS A 125 2.19 -21.46 4.63
CA CYS A 125 2.51 -20.20 3.99
C CYS A 125 1.26 -19.37 3.76
N LEU A 126 1.31 -18.13 4.19
CA LEU A 126 0.30 -17.11 3.98
C LEU A 126 0.93 -15.93 3.24
N LEU A 127 0.18 -15.29 2.36
CA LEU A 127 0.58 -14.04 1.72
C LEU A 127 -0.44 -12.95 2.06
N TYR A 128 0.01 -11.85 2.63
CA TYR A 128 -0.87 -10.73 2.90
C TYR A 128 -0.14 -9.38 2.84
N GLY A 129 -0.92 -8.35 2.63
CA GLY A 129 -0.48 -6.96 2.49
C GLY A 129 -1.62 -6.12 1.95
N GLN A 130 -1.29 -4.93 1.46
CA GLN A 130 -2.26 -4.06 0.82
C GLN A 130 -2.51 -4.56 -0.60
N ASP A 131 -3.79 -4.78 -0.96
CA ASP A 131 -4.22 -5.12 -2.31
C ASP A 131 -3.61 -6.40 -2.94
N VAL A 132 -3.12 -7.32 -2.15
CA VAL A 132 -2.56 -8.60 -2.66
C VAL A 132 -3.65 -9.65 -2.93
N GLY A 133 -4.75 -9.61 -2.17
CA GLY A 133 -5.82 -10.60 -2.21
C GLY A 133 -6.85 -10.39 -3.32
N GLY A 134 -7.76 -11.34 -3.46
CA GLY A 134 -8.85 -11.29 -4.43
C GLY A 134 -8.36 -11.16 -5.87
N ARG A 135 -8.89 -10.19 -6.62
CA ARG A 135 -8.49 -9.89 -8.01
C ARG A 135 -7.37 -8.87 -8.11
N LEU A 136 -6.97 -8.27 -7.00
CA LEU A 136 -6.00 -7.17 -6.99
C LEU A 136 -4.60 -7.67 -7.33
N GLY A 137 -4.09 -8.65 -6.61
CA GLY A 137 -2.86 -9.36 -6.94
C GLY A 137 -1.58 -8.55 -6.79
N GLY A 138 -1.58 -7.57 -5.88
CA GLY A 138 -0.47 -6.67 -5.64
C GLY A 138 -0.39 -5.50 -6.64
N VAL A 139 0.30 -4.43 -6.28
CA VAL A 139 0.46 -3.22 -7.11
C VAL A 139 1.20 -3.53 -8.40
N PHE A 140 2.23 -4.35 -8.33
CA PHE A 140 3.04 -4.77 -9.47
C PHE A 140 2.65 -6.14 -10.03
N ARG A 141 1.53 -6.70 -9.57
CA ARG A 141 1.02 -8.01 -9.99
C ARG A 141 1.85 -9.21 -9.53
N GLU A 142 2.71 -9.03 -8.53
CA GLU A 142 3.55 -10.07 -7.91
C GLU A 142 2.75 -11.14 -7.16
N ALA A 143 1.48 -10.86 -6.84
CA ALA A 143 0.53 -11.82 -6.26
C ALA A 143 -0.62 -12.20 -7.22
N ALA A 144 -0.48 -11.91 -8.51
CA ALA A 144 -1.52 -12.15 -9.51
C ALA A 144 -1.99 -13.61 -9.50
N THR A 145 -3.30 -13.81 -9.42
CA THR A 145 -3.96 -15.12 -9.41
C THR A 145 -3.73 -16.00 -8.16
N LEU A 146 -2.87 -15.60 -7.22
CA LEU A 146 -2.59 -16.43 -6.04
C LEU A 146 -3.81 -16.59 -5.13
N ALA A 147 -4.61 -15.53 -4.94
CA ALA A 147 -5.85 -15.63 -4.17
C ALA A 147 -6.87 -16.58 -4.81
N GLN A 148 -6.96 -16.62 -6.14
CA GLN A 148 -7.81 -17.56 -6.85
C GLN A 148 -7.32 -19.02 -6.71
N GLN A 149 -6.00 -19.21 -6.64
CA GLN A 149 -5.39 -20.51 -6.52
C GLN A 149 -5.43 -21.07 -5.08
N PHE A 150 -5.12 -20.25 -4.10
CA PHE A 150 -4.94 -20.68 -2.71
C PHE A 150 -6.07 -20.28 -1.76
N GLY A 151 -7.01 -19.44 -2.21
CA GLY A 151 -8.12 -18.95 -1.42
C GLY A 151 -7.78 -17.73 -0.54
N ASP A 152 -8.85 -17.04 -0.12
CA ASP A 152 -8.74 -15.81 0.67
C ASP A 152 -8.24 -16.04 2.10
N ASP A 153 -8.31 -17.28 2.59
CA ASP A 153 -7.74 -17.67 3.89
C ASP A 153 -6.21 -17.69 3.87
N ARG A 154 -5.60 -17.78 2.69
CA ARG A 154 -4.15 -17.84 2.53
C ARG A 154 -3.56 -16.64 1.80
N VAL A 155 -4.36 -15.94 1.00
CA VAL A 155 -3.94 -14.73 0.26
C VAL A 155 -4.98 -13.65 0.49
N PHE A 156 -4.69 -12.68 1.35
CA PHE A 156 -5.69 -11.71 1.79
C PHE A 156 -5.16 -10.29 1.94
N ASN A 157 -6.09 -9.34 1.89
CA ASN A 157 -5.80 -7.92 2.05
C ASN A 157 -5.73 -7.51 3.52
N THR A 158 -4.87 -6.55 3.81
CA THR A 158 -4.85 -5.82 5.08
C THR A 158 -5.32 -4.38 4.88
N PRO A 159 -5.67 -3.67 5.96
CA PRO A 159 -5.67 -2.21 5.94
C PRO A 159 -4.28 -1.65 5.58
N ILE A 160 -4.24 -0.38 5.20
CA ILE A 160 -2.98 0.37 4.99
C ILE A 160 -2.35 0.62 6.37
N GLN A 161 -1.50 -0.31 6.80
CA GLN A 161 -0.86 -0.26 8.12
C GLN A 161 0.38 -1.14 8.12
N GLU A 162 1.49 -0.59 7.70
CA GLU A 162 2.74 -1.33 7.53
C GLU A 162 3.30 -1.86 8.85
N ALA A 163 3.07 -1.14 9.97
CA ALA A 163 3.43 -1.65 11.29
C ALA A 163 2.66 -2.93 11.64
N TYR A 164 1.36 -3.00 11.31
CA TYR A 164 0.59 -4.22 11.48
C TYR A 164 1.06 -5.33 10.53
N ILE A 165 1.27 -5.01 9.25
CA ILE A 165 1.70 -5.98 8.24
C ILE A 165 2.97 -6.69 8.68
N VAL A 166 3.98 -5.92 9.11
CA VAL A 166 5.26 -6.48 9.57
C VAL A 166 5.12 -7.10 10.97
N GLY A 167 4.53 -6.38 11.92
CA GLY A 167 4.47 -6.81 13.33
C GLY A 167 3.63 -8.07 13.55
N SER A 168 2.57 -8.29 12.78
CA SER A 168 1.73 -9.50 12.89
C SER A 168 2.46 -10.78 12.52
N THR A 169 3.57 -10.70 11.77
CA THR A 169 4.38 -11.87 11.42
C THR A 169 4.91 -12.60 12.63
N VAL A 170 5.22 -11.88 13.72
CA VAL A 170 5.70 -12.48 14.98
C VAL A 170 4.69 -13.46 15.56
N GLY A 171 3.45 -13.00 15.74
CA GLY A 171 2.38 -13.83 16.30
C GLY A 171 2.04 -15.02 15.38
N MET A 172 1.99 -14.80 14.08
CA MET A 172 1.75 -15.88 13.11
C MET A 172 2.87 -16.91 13.11
N SER A 173 4.13 -16.47 13.15
CA SER A 173 5.27 -17.38 13.21
C SER A 173 5.30 -18.15 14.53
N ALA A 174 4.94 -17.53 15.65
CA ALA A 174 4.88 -18.20 16.95
C ALA A 174 3.88 -19.37 17.01
N VAL A 175 2.81 -19.29 16.22
CA VAL A 175 1.84 -20.39 16.09
C VAL A 175 2.15 -21.36 14.93
N GLY A 176 3.31 -21.22 14.30
CA GLY A 176 3.82 -22.14 13.29
C GLY A 176 3.42 -21.82 11.84
N LEU A 177 2.79 -20.68 11.60
CA LEU A 177 2.54 -20.20 10.24
C LEU A 177 3.81 -19.61 9.62
N LYS A 178 3.83 -19.49 8.31
CA LYS A 178 4.92 -18.87 7.54
C LYS A 178 4.40 -17.65 6.77
N PRO A 179 4.34 -16.50 7.40
CA PRO A 179 3.84 -15.29 6.76
C PRO A 179 4.84 -14.76 5.73
N ILE A 180 4.33 -14.50 4.53
CA ILE A 180 4.96 -13.70 3.49
C ILE A 180 4.18 -12.40 3.46
N VAL A 181 4.86 -11.28 3.63
CA VAL A 181 4.18 -9.99 3.70
C VAL A 181 4.70 -9.04 2.63
N GLU A 182 3.78 -8.30 2.03
CA GLU A 182 4.11 -7.27 1.08
C GLU A 182 3.99 -5.89 1.71
N VAL A 183 5.05 -5.10 1.53
CA VAL A 183 5.02 -3.65 1.64
C VAL A 183 5.26 -3.10 0.25
N GLN A 184 4.28 -2.42 -0.32
CA GLN A 184 4.19 -2.09 -1.75
C GLN A 184 5.38 -1.31 -2.30
N PHE A 185 5.91 -0.36 -1.50
CA PHE A 185 7.03 0.49 -1.88
C PHE A 185 8.06 0.56 -0.75
N ALA A 186 9.33 0.63 -1.12
CA ALA A 186 10.43 0.61 -0.14
C ALA A 186 10.38 1.77 0.87
N ASP A 187 9.91 2.93 0.44
CA ASP A 187 9.75 4.12 1.29
C ASP A 187 8.55 4.03 2.26
N TYR A 188 7.67 3.06 2.12
CA TYR A 188 6.58 2.79 3.06
C TYR A 188 6.99 1.87 4.21
N ILE A 189 8.19 1.30 4.17
CA ILE A 189 8.65 0.33 5.18
C ILE A 189 8.85 0.95 6.58
N TRP A 190 9.01 2.28 6.70
CA TRP A 190 9.40 2.94 7.95
C TRP A 190 8.55 2.58 9.17
N PRO A 191 7.21 2.57 9.11
CA PRO A 191 6.41 2.09 10.24
C PRO A 191 6.63 0.62 10.56
N GLY A 192 6.93 -0.19 9.54
CA GLY A 192 7.26 -1.60 9.69
C GLY A 192 8.66 -1.85 10.23
N LEU A 193 9.64 -0.98 9.96
CA LEU A 193 11.00 -1.10 10.49
C LEU A 193 11.02 -1.06 12.01
N ASN A 194 10.17 -0.24 12.63
CA ASN A 194 10.04 -0.26 14.08
C ASN A 194 9.68 -1.66 14.58
N GLN A 195 8.76 -2.34 13.92
CA GLN A 195 8.37 -3.72 14.27
C GLN A 195 9.49 -4.73 14.00
N LEU A 196 10.27 -4.55 12.95
CA LEU A 196 11.44 -5.40 12.69
C LEU A 196 12.46 -5.31 13.82
N PHE A 197 12.74 -4.11 14.32
CA PHE A 197 13.74 -3.90 15.36
C PHE A 197 13.25 -4.25 16.77
N THR A 198 11.96 -4.01 17.05
CA THR A 198 11.44 -4.16 18.43
C THR A 198 10.81 -5.52 18.68
N GLU A 199 10.23 -6.15 17.67
CA GLU A 199 9.44 -7.37 17.81
C GLU A 199 10.02 -8.56 17.05
N VAL A 200 10.28 -8.40 15.74
CA VAL A 200 10.67 -9.53 14.86
C VAL A 200 12.08 -10.02 15.17
N SER A 201 12.98 -9.12 15.56
CA SER A 201 14.39 -9.44 15.83
C SER A 201 14.66 -10.01 17.23
N ARG A 202 13.65 -10.11 18.08
CA ARG A 202 13.71 -10.65 19.44
C ARG A 202 13.11 -12.03 19.53
#